data_3015b7cd469e5ac25a64ec8479d5cd22
#
_entry.id   3015b7cd469e5ac25a64ec8479d5cd22
#
_cell.length_a   1.000
_cell.length_b   1.000
_cell.length_c   1.000
_cell.angle_alpha   90.00
_cell.angle_beta   90.00
_cell.angle_gamma   90.00
#
_symmetry.space_group_name_H-M   'P 1'
#
loop_
_entity.id
_entity.type
_entity.pdbx_description
1 polymer ?
#
loop_
_entity_poly.entity_id
_entity_poly.type
_entity_poly.pdbx_seq_one_letter_code
_entity_poly.pdbx_strand_id
1 'polypeptide(L)'
;MLVTAVSEKAFEQAVGVVARGGTVALNGLPPGDFPLNIFGMVLNGITVRGSIVGTRLDLQESIAFAADGKVKATVETAKLEEVNTIFDRMKKGQIEGRVVLDLTD
;
A
#
# COMPACT_ATOMS: atom_id res chain seq x y z
N MET A 1 9.71 5.56 -7.41
CA MET A 1 8.23 5.45 -7.38
C MET A 1 7.85 4.47 -6.30
N LEU A 2 6.82 4.76 -5.50
CA LEU A 2 6.29 3.88 -4.47
C LEU A 2 4.95 3.30 -4.94
N VAL A 3 4.77 1.98 -4.87
CA VAL A 3 3.55 1.28 -5.27
C VAL A 3 2.87 0.68 -4.05
N THR A 4 1.80 1.32 -3.60
CA THR A 4 1.01 0.89 -2.44
C THR A 4 -0.32 0.22 -2.83
N ALA A 5 -0.69 0.28 -4.10
CA ALA A 5 -1.91 -0.32 -4.61
C ALA A 5 -1.85 -1.85 -4.57
N VAL A 6 -2.97 -2.50 -4.28
CA VAL A 6 -3.12 -3.95 -4.32
C VAL A 6 -3.68 -4.34 -5.71
N SER A 7 -2.83 -4.18 -6.74
CA SER A 7 -3.19 -4.44 -8.13
C SER A 7 -1.95 -4.74 -8.96
N GLU A 8 -1.93 -5.87 -9.67
CA GLU A 8 -0.85 -6.26 -10.59
C GLU A 8 -0.62 -5.20 -11.68
N LYS A 9 -1.71 -4.59 -12.21
CA LYS A 9 -1.63 -3.52 -13.21
C LYS A 9 -0.89 -2.28 -12.69
N ALA A 10 -1.03 -1.95 -11.41
CA ALA A 10 -0.32 -0.81 -10.82
C ALA A 10 1.19 -1.06 -10.76
N PHE A 11 1.59 -2.30 -10.53
CA PHE A 11 3.00 -2.71 -10.55
C PHE A 11 3.60 -2.61 -11.96
N GLU A 12 2.90 -3.14 -12.95
CA GLU A 12 3.29 -3.05 -14.36
C GLU A 12 3.41 -1.59 -14.83
N GLN A 13 2.40 -0.77 -14.53
CA GLN A 13 2.40 0.65 -14.85
C GLN A 13 3.56 1.40 -14.19
N ALA A 14 3.86 1.11 -12.93
CA ALA A 14 4.95 1.76 -12.20
C ALA A 14 6.31 1.54 -12.87
N VAL A 15 6.57 0.32 -13.34
CA VAL A 15 7.80 0.01 -14.08
C VAL A 15 7.83 0.72 -15.44
N GLY A 16 6.67 0.86 -16.10
CA GLY A 16 6.56 1.52 -17.41
C GLY A 16 6.74 3.04 -17.36
N VAL A 17 6.48 3.69 -16.21
CA VAL A 17 6.53 5.17 -16.11
C VAL A 17 7.65 5.70 -15.23
N VAL A 18 8.40 4.84 -14.54
CA VAL A 18 9.53 5.28 -13.73
C VAL A 18 10.64 5.89 -14.62
N ALA A 19 11.27 6.95 -14.14
CA ALA A 19 12.36 7.60 -14.86
C ALA A 19 13.56 6.65 -15.05
N ARG A 20 14.36 6.91 -16.07
CA ARG A 20 15.65 6.20 -16.31
C ARG A 20 16.52 6.25 -15.06
N GLY A 21 17.13 5.14 -14.71
CA GLY A 21 17.91 4.98 -13.48
C GLY A 21 17.07 4.97 -12.19
N GLY A 22 15.74 5.03 -12.33
CA GLY A 22 14.84 5.12 -11.19
C GLY A 22 14.59 3.80 -10.49
N THR A 23 14.04 3.88 -9.27
CA THR A 23 13.66 2.74 -8.44
C THR A 23 12.14 2.68 -8.28
N VAL A 24 11.58 1.49 -8.48
CA VAL A 24 10.20 1.14 -8.13
C VAL A 24 10.22 0.33 -6.84
N ALA A 25 9.68 0.88 -5.75
CA ALA A 25 9.52 0.20 -4.48
C ALA A 25 8.10 -0.37 -4.36
N LEU A 26 8.02 -1.68 -4.17
CA LEU A 26 6.78 -2.45 -4.12
C LEU A 26 6.38 -2.65 -2.65
N ASN A 27 5.26 -2.05 -2.22
CA ASN A 27 4.70 -2.18 -0.87
C ASN A 27 3.36 -2.92 -0.85
N GLY A 28 2.55 -2.79 -1.91
CA GLY A 28 1.31 -3.53 -2.03
C GLY A 28 1.58 -5.04 -2.11
N LEU A 29 0.59 -5.86 -1.71
CA LEU A 29 0.68 -7.33 -1.72
C LEU A 29 -0.49 -7.92 -2.52
N PRO A 30 -0.62 -7.63 -3.83
CA PRO A 30 -1.57 -8.35 -4.66
C PRO A 30 -1.15 -9.82 -4.79
N PRO A 31 -2.09 -10.76 -4.84
CA PRO A 31 -1.77 -12.13 -5.19
C PRO A 31 -1.38 -12.21 -6.67
N GLY A 32 -0.48 -13.12 -7.03
CA GLY A 32 -0.07 -13.36 -8.42
C GLY A 32 1.26 -12.71 -8.80
N ASP A 33 1.51 -12.67 -10.09
CA ASP A 33 2.75 -12.21 -10.70
C ASP A 33 2.48 -11.12 -11.72
N PHE A 34 3.48 -10.29 -11.99
CA PHE A 34 3.42 -9.34 -13.09
C PHE A 34 4.68 -9.44 -13.97
N PRO A 35 4.55 -9.28 -15.29
CA PRO A 35 5.67 -9.41 -16.21
C PRO A 35 6.60 -8.20 -16.14
N LEU A 36 7.91 -8.45 -16.25
CA LEU A 36 8.94 -7.42 -16.42
C LEU A 36 9.54 -7.47 -17.83
N ASN A 37 9.51 -6.36 -18.54
CA ASN A 37 10.16 -6.26 -19.83
C ASN A 37 11.68 -6.15 -19.64
N ILE A 38 12.41 -7.22 -19.96
CA ILE A 38 13.87 -7.32 -19.75
C ILE A 38 14.61 -6.21 -20.49
N PHE A 39 14.30 -6.00 -21.78
CA PHE A 39 14.93 -4.98 -22.60
C PHE A 39 14.76 -3.57 -22.02
N GLY A 40 13.52 -3.23 -21.65
CA GLY A 40 13.20 -1.95 -21.02
C GLY A 40 13.92 -1.74 -19.69
N MET A 41 13.98 -2.79 -18.85
CA MET A 41 14.69 -2.76 -17.56
C MET A 41 16.17 -2.46 -17.74
N VAL A 42 16.83 -3.22 -18.64
CA VAL A 42 18.28 -3.07 -18.89
C VAL A 42 18.61 -1.73 -19.54
N LEU A 43 17.89 -1.34 -20.60
CA LEU A 43 18.14 -0.10 -21.33
C LEU A 43 17.95 1.16 -20.48
N ASN A 44 17.00 1.13 -19.57
CA ASN A 44 16.69 2.28 -18.72
C ASN A 44 17.33 2.19 -17.31
N GLY A 45 18.06 1.14 -17.00
CA GLY A 45 18.73 0.96 -15.70
C GLY A 45 17.76 0.99 -14.52
N ILE A 46 16.57 0.36 -14.66
CA ILE A 46 15.52 0.40 -13.65
C ILE A 46 15.81 -0.59 -12.53
N THR A 47 15.61 -0.16 -11.29
CA THR A 47 15.65 -1.01 -10.11
C THR A 47 14.22 -1.31 -9.63
N VAL A 48 13.91 -2.59 -9.39
CA VAL A 48 12.68 -3.01 -8.71
C VAL A 48 13.04 -3.57 -7.36
N ARG A 49 12.42 -3.06 -6.29
CA ARG A 49 12.72 -3.42 -4.91
C ARG A 49 11.44 -3.70 -4.13
N GLY A 50 11.38 -4.86 -3.47
CA GLY A 50 10.38 -5.12 -2.43
C GLY A 50 10.66 -4.29 -1.17
N SER A 51 9.59 -3.84 -0.53
CA SER A 51 9.66 -3.12 0.74
C SER A 51 8.69 -3.78 1.72
N ILE A 52 9.24 -4.51 2.67
CA ILE A 52 8.44 -5.15 3.72
C ILE A 52 8.13 -4.14 4.82
N VAL A 53 6.91 -4.11 5.24
CA VAL A 53 6.24 -3.28 6.26
C VAL A 53 7.11 -2.24 6.95
N GLY A 54 8.06 -2.69 7.79
CA GLY A 54 9.00 -1.87 8.55
C GLY A 54 9.54 -2.59 9.78
N THR A 55 10.51 -1.96 10.43
CA THR A 55 11.13 -2.40 11.68
C THR A 55 10.38 -1.83 12.89
N ARG A 56 10.78 -2.22 14.10
CA ARG A 56 10.27 -1.62 15.34
C ARG A 56 10.63 -0.13 15.44
N LEU A 57 11.78 0.26 14.92
CA LEU A 57 12.21 1.66 14.89
C LEU A 57 11.31 2.48 13.95
N ASP A 58 11.01 1.96 12.76
CA ASP A 58 10.09 2.62 11.82
C ASP A 58 8.71 2.84 12.45
N LEU A 59 8.22 1.87 13.24
CA LEU A 59 6.95 2.02 13.96
C LEU A 59 7.04 3.13 15.03
N GLN A 60 8.13 3.15 15.81
CA GLN A 60 8.34 4.18 16.83
C GLN A 60 8.38 5.58 16.21
N GLU A 61 9.09 5.74 15.10
CA GLU A 61 9.18 7.00 14.36
C GLU A 61 7.81 7.40 13.78
N SER A 62 7.05 6.44 13.23
CA SER A 62 5.70 6.68 12.70
C SER A 62 4.74 7.17 13.80
N ILE A 63 4.83 6.61 15.01
CA ILE A 63 4.04 7.04 16.17
C ILE A 63 4.44 8.48 16.57
N ALA A 64 5.74 8.80 16.57
CA ALA A 64 6.21 10.15 16.87
C ALA A 64 5.68 11.16 15.84
N PHE A 65 5.69 10.85 14.54
CA PHE A 65 5.09 11.70 13.51
C PHE A 65 3.59 11.91 13.73
N ALA A 66 2.87 10.88 14.15
CA ALA A 66 1.45 11.00 14.47
C ALA A 66 1.20 11.86 15.72
N ALA A 67 2.02 11.70 16.77
CA ALA A 67 1.96 12.51 17.97
C ALA A 67 2.22 14.00 17.70
N ASP A 68 3.13 14.30 16.76
CA ASP A 68 3.41 15.66 16.28
C ASP A 68 2.30 16.22 15.35
N GLY A 69 1.23 15.47 15.11
CA GLY A 69 0.13 15.85 14.23
C GLY A 69 0.46 15.87 12.74
N LYS A 70 1.63 15.33 12.32
CA LYS A 70 2.07 15.31 10.93
C LYS A 70 1.36 14.23 10.10
N VAL A 71 0.81 13.22 10.76
CA VAL A 71 0.04 12.13 10.15
C VAL A 71 -1.28 11.97 10.88
N LYS A 72 -2.38 11.99 10.13
CA LYS A 72 -3.72 11.76 10.65
C LYS A 72 -4.40 10.70 9.79
N ALA A 73 -4.80 9.59 10.40
CA ALA A 73 -5.57 8.57 9.73
C ALA A 73 -7.04 8.99 9.60
N THR A 74 -7.64 8.73 8.44
CA THR A 74 -9.10 8.78 8.29
C THR A 74 -9.66 7.47 8.82
N VAL A 75 -10.50 7.56 9.85
CA VAL A 75 -11.04 6.40 10.55
C VAL A 75 -12.57 6.49 10.61
N GLU A 76 -13.24 5.40 10.23
CA GLU A 76 -14.66 5.13 10.48
C GLU A 76 -14.75 4.05 11.57
N THR A 77 -15.66 4.18 12.51
CA THR A 77 -15.91 3.13 13.53
C THR A 77 -17.18 2.37 13.18
N ALA A 78 -17.18 1.06 13.45
CA ALA A 78 -18.33 0.18 13.23
C ALA A 78 -18.38 -0.89 14.32
N LYS A 79 -19.53 -1.51 14.49
CA LYS A 79 -19.72 -2.63 15.43
C LYS A 79 -19.26 -3.96 14.80
N LEU A 80 -18.93 -4.94 15.64
CA LEU A 80 -18.46 -6.25 15.19
C LEU A 80 -19.49 -6.97 14.29
N GLU A 81 -20.77 -6.80 14.55
CA GLU A 81 -21.87 -7.40 13.79
C GLU A 81 -21.87 -6.94 12.31
N GLU A 82 -21.30 -5.78 12.03
CA GLU A 82 -21.23 -5.19 10.69
C GLU A 82 -20.04 -5.70 9.86
N VAL A 83 -19.19 -6.57 10.40
CA VAL A 83 -17.93 -7.00 9.79
C VAL A 83 -18.10 -7.53 8.35
N ASN A 84 -19.14 -8.32 8.10
CA ASN A 84 -19.41 -8.87 6.77
C ASN A 84 -19.80 -7.79 5.76
N THR A 85 -20.62 -6.83 6.18
CA THR A 85 -20.99 -5.66 5.36
C THR A 85 -19.78 -4.80 5.04
N ILE A 86 -18.86 -4.65 6.01
CA ILE A 86 -17.61 -3.91 5.82
C ILE A 86 -16.72 -4.62 4.80
N PHE A 87 -16.58 -5.94 4.87
CA PHE A 87 -15.85 -6.70 3.87
C PHE A 87 -16.42 -6.57 2.46
N ASP A 88 -17.74 -6.53 2.32
CA ASP A 88 -18.38 -6.31 1.03
C ASP A 88 -18.14 -4.90 0.48
N ARG A 89 -18.17 -3.88 1.34
CA ARG A 89 -17.77 -2.51 1.00
C ARG A 89 -16.31 -2.42 0.58
N MET A 90 -15.44 -3.12 1.32
CA MET A 90 -14.00 -3.18 1.03
C MET A 90 -13.73 -3.78 -0.36
N LYS A 91 -14.38 -4.91 -0.70
CA LYS A 91 -14.26 -5.55 -2.02
C LYS A 91 -14.72 -4.64 -3.15
N LYS A 92 -15.71 -3.77 -2.89
CA LYS A 92 -16.24 -2.79 -3.85
C LYS A 92 -15.45 -1.48 -3.92
N GLY A 93 -14.38 -1.34 -3.12
CA GLY A 93 -13.58 -0.11 -3.05
C GLY A 93 -14.34 1.07 -2.44
N GLN A 94 -15.31 0.82 -1.56
CA GLN A 94 -16.21 1.83 -0.97
C GLN A 94 -15.78 2.29 0.43
N ILE A 95 -14.54 1.99 0.83
CA ILE A 95 -13.98 2.40 2.12
C ILE A 95 -12.83 3.37 1.85
N GLU A 96 -12.91 4.54 2.46
CA GLU A 96 -11.83 5.50 2.52
C GLU A 96 -11.13 5.43 3.88
N GLY A 97 -9.81 5.23 3.87
CA GLY A 97 -9.03 5.12 5.10
C GLY A 97 -9.13 3.77 5.79
N ARG A 98 -9.56 3.77 7.05
CA ARG A 98 -9.66 2.57 7.90
C ARG A 98 -11.03 2.45 8.57
N VAL A 99 -11.56 1.25 8.63
CA VAL A 99 -12.68 0.94 9.52
C VAL A 99 -12.12 0.23 10.75
N VAL A 100 -12.40 0.76 11.92
CA VAL A 100 -12.04 0.19 13.22
C VAL A 100 -13.28 -0.42 13.84
N LEU A 101 -13.22 -1.71 14.18
CA LEU A 101 -14.31 -2.37 14.89
C LEU A 101 -14.25 -1.98 16.37
N ASP A 102 -15.31 -1.36 16.84
CA ASP A 102 -15.51 -1.04 18.24
C ASP A 102 -16.11 -2.27 18.94
N LEU A 103 -15.32 -2.86 19.83
CA LEU A 103 -15.71 -4.06 20.62
C LEU A 103 -16.23 -3.69 22.02
N THR A 104 -16.43 -2.42 22.30
CA THR A 104 -17.06 -1.99 23.55
C THR A 104 -18.58 -2.12 23.44
N ASP A 105 -19.23 -2.63 24.53
CA ASP A 105 -20.68 -2.78 24.65
C ASP A 105 -21.39 -1.41 24.75
#